data_73f3f4a47ba140ef5a7488c678ca7bfb
#
_entry.id   73f3f4a47ba140ef5a7488c678ca7bfb
#
_cell.length_a   1.000
_cell.length_b   1.000
_cell.length_c   1.000
_cell.angle_alpha   90.00
_cell.angle_beta   90.00
_cell.angle_gamma   90.00
#
_symmetry.space_group_name_H-M   'P 1'
#
loop_
_entity.id
_entity.type
_entity.pdbx_description
1 polymer ?
#
loop_
_entity_poly.entity_id
_entity_poly.type
_entity_poly.pdbx_seq_one_letter_code
_entity_poly.pdbx_strand_id
1 'polypeptide(L)'
;RLADEHPAQLTVLPETAVPLFYDQIPRDFLRRLTRHGDAMLGGVTRHGVGYNNAALTLSPDGIVQTYAKVHLVPFGEFVPPGFAWFFGLVNIPMSDFSAGAPNQPPLVVAGQRLMPNICYEDLFGEALLPALPRATLLVNLSNTAWFGDSLAQPQHLQIARLRALETGRTILRATNTGMTAAIAPDGRVTA
;
A
#
# COMPACT_ATOMS: atom_id res chain seq x y z
N ARG A 1 7.50 8.82 -16.67
CA ARG A 1 8.86 8.66 -17.20
C ARG A 1 9.38 7.26 -16.94
N LEU A 2 9.59 6.82 -15.66
CA LEU A 2 10.11 5.47 -15.37
C LEU A 2 9.24 4.35 -15.97
N ALA A 3 7.91 4.44 -15.87
CA ALA A 3 7.00 3.46 -16.45
C ALA A 3 7.05 3.43 -18.00
N ASP A 4 7.42 4.53 -18.64
CA ASP A 4 7.61 4.59 -20.10
C ASP A 4 8.96 4.01 -20.52
N GLU A 5 10.00 4.24 -19.71
CA GLU A 5 11.37 3.74 -19.94
C GLU A 5 11.51 2.24 -19.63
N HIS A 6 10.66 1.71 -18.75
CA HIS A 6 10.64 0.31 -18.31
C HIS A 6 9.24 -0.29 -18.42
N PRO A 7 8.77 -0.66 -19.62
CA PRO A 7 7.47 -1.28 -19.82
C PRO A 7 7.33 -2.56 -18.99
N ALA A 8 6.23 -2.67 -18.25
CA ALA A 8 5.94 -3.82 -17.39
C ALA A 8 4.46 -4.19 -17.45
N GLN A 9 4.14 -5.45 -17.18
CA GLN A 9 2.75 -5.92 -17.07
C GLN A 9 2.05 -5.31 -15.84
N LEU A 10 2.81 -5.00 -14.79
CA LEU A 10 2.32 -4.36 -13.57
C LEU A 10 3.32 -3.31 -13.11
N THR A 11 2.84 -2.07 -12.94
CA THR A 11 3.59 -0.99 -12.30
C THR A 11 3.05 -0.77 -10.89
N VAL A 12 3.90 -0.84 -9.87
CA VAL A 12 3.50 -0.62 -8.47
C VAL A 12 4.10 0.70 -7.98
N LEU A 13 3.22 1.59 -7.50
CA LEU A 13 3.61 2.86 -6.87
C LEU A 13 3.39 2.79 -5.35
N PRO A 14 4.21 3.47 -4.54
CA PRO A 14 4.14 3.40 -3.09
C PRO A 14 2.86 4.01 -2.50
N GLU A 15 2.72 3.93 -1.18
CA GLU A 15 1.67 4.59 -0.40
C GLU A 15 1.69 6.10 -0.65
N THR A 16 0.51 6.67 -0.87
CA THR A 16 0.31 8.11 -1.12
C THR A 16 1.25 8.65 -2.21
N ALA A 17 1.48 7.84 -3.27
CA ALA A 17 2.37 8.22 -4.37
C ALA A 17 1.91 9.50 -5.09
N VAL A 18 0.62 9.79 -5.05
CA VAL A 18 0.03 11.05 -5.52
C VAL A 18 -0.74 11.67 -4.34
N PRO A 19 -0.34 12.86 -3.86
CA PRO A 19 -0.95 13.50 -2.69
C PRO A 19 -2.28 14.21 -3.04
N LEU A 20 -3.16 13.50 -3.72
CA LEU A 20 -4.48 13.94 -4.14
C LEU A 20 -5.49 12.83 -3.84
N PHE A 21 -6.75 13.20 -3.63
CA PHE A 21 -7.82 12.22 -3.69
C PHE A 21 -7.86 11.59 -5.09
N TYR A 22 -8.20 10.31 -5.16
CA TYR A 22 -8.21 9.61 -6.44
C TYR A 22 -9.05 10.33 -7.52
N ASP A 23 -10.21 10.86 -7.15
CA ASP A 23 -11.11 11.59 -8.04
C ASP A 23 -10.54 12.91 -8.57
N GLN A 24 -9.44 13.38 -7.98
CA GLN A 24 -8.71 14.58 -8.38
C GLN A 24 -7.47 14.28 -9.24
N ILE A 25 -7.07 13.00 -9.35
CA ILE A 25 -5.89 12.62 -10.14
C ILE A 25 -6.20 12.84 -11.63
N PRO A 26 -5.35 13.57 -12.38
CA PRO A 26 -5.56 13.80 -13.80
C PRO A 26 -5.64 12.48 -14.59
N ARG A 27 -6.67 12.31 -15.41
CA ARG A 27 -6.87 11.10 -16.21
C ARG A 27 -5.69 10.80 -17.13
N ASP A 28 -5.02 11.82 -17.65
CA ASP A 28 -3.83 11.65 -18.50
C ASP A 28 -2.65 11.06 -17.74
N PHE A 29 -2.53 11.34 -16.43
CA PHE A 29 -1.55 10.67 -15.57
C PHE A 29 -1.87 9.17 -15.45
N LEU A 30 -3.14 8.83 -15.18
CA LEU A 30 -3.58 7.44 -15.06
C LEU A 30 -3.37 6.67 -16.38
N ARG A 31 -3.75 7.25 -17.52
CA ARG A 31 -3.51 6.65 -18.84
C ARG A 31 -2.04 6.42 -19.15
N ARG A 32 -1.17 7.37 -18.79
CA ARG A 32 0.29 7.18 -18.98
C ARG A 32 0.82 6.09 -18.07
N LEU A 33 0.35 6.01 -16.82
CA LEU A 33 0.77 4.98 -15.87
C LEU A 33 0.40 3.57 -16.35
N THR A 34 -0.77 3.43 -16.97
CA THR A 34 -1.30 2.14 -17.46
C THR A 34 -1.06 1.90 -18.95
N ARG A 35 -0.20 2.69 -19.60
CA ARG A 35 0.03 2.62 -21.05
C ARG A 35 0.56 1.28 -21.52
N HIS A 36 1.38 0.63 -20.72
CA HIS A 36 2.09 -0.61 -21.05
C HIS A 36 1.58 -1.82 -20.28
N GLY A 37 0.70 -1.63 -19.32
CA GLY A 37 0.14 -2.68 -18.46
C GLY A 37 -0.70 -2.08 -17.34
N ASP A 38 -1.14 -2.92 -16.45
CA ASP A 38 -1.90 -2.50 -15.27
C ASP A 38 -1.01 -1.78 -14.25
N ALA A 39 -1.64 -1.09 -13.29
CA ALA A 39 -0.90 -0.48 -12.20
C ALA A 39 -1.59 -0.71 -10.85
N MET A 40 -0.79 -0.68 -9.78
CA MET A 40 -1.26 -0.56 -8.41
C MET A 40 -0.70 0.73 -7.82
N LEU A 41 -1.59 1.55 -7.25
CA LEU A 41 -1.28 2.88 -6.72
C LEU A 41 -1.75 2.99 -5.27
N GLY A 42 -0.86 3.38 -4.36
CA GLY A 42 -1.24 3.86 -3.03
C GLY A 42 -1.84 5.27 -3.12
N GLY A 43 -3.04 5.46 -2.58
CA GLY A 43 -3.74 6.74 -2.68
C GLY A 43 -4.83 6.90 -1.63
N VAL A 44 -5.52 8.03 -1.68
CA VAL A 44 -6.61 8.36 -0.76
C VAL A 44 -7.94 8.31 -1.50
N THR A 45 -8.90 7.57 -0.94
CA THR A 45 -10.26 7.47 -1.47
C THR A 45 -11.27 8.05 -0.50
N ARG A 46 -12.36 8.63 -1.01
CA ARG A 46 -13.48 9.10 -0.19
C ARG A 46 -14.34 7.92 0.26
N HIS A 47 -14.79 7.93 1.50
CA HIS A 47 -15.69 6.95 2.06
C HIS A 47 -16.70 7.62 2.99
N GLY A 48 -17.95 7.74 2.55
CA GLY A 48 -18.97 8.49 3.31
C GLY A 48 -18.53 9.93 3.60
N VAL A 49 -18.48 10.30 4.87
CA VAL A 49 -18.00 11.62 5.32
C VAL A 49 -16.48 11.65 5.56
N GLY A 50 -15.82 10.49 5.51
CA GLY A 50 -14.37 10.34 5.75
C GLY A 50 -13.61 9.92 4.50
N TYR A 51 -12.42 9.38 4.71
CA TYR A 51 -11.53 8.89 3.65
C TYR A 51 -10.70 7.70 4.13
N ASN A 52 -10.28 6.87 3.17
CA ASN A 52 -9.42 5.73 3.44
C ASN A 52 -8.05 5.93 2.81
N ASN A 53 -7.01 5.46 3.50
CA ASN A 53 -5.74 5.13 2.89
C ASN A 53 -5.94 3.81 2.14
N ALA A 54 -5.65 3.77 0.84
CA ALA A 54 -6.07 2.69 -0.03
C ALA A 54 -5.01 2.27 -1.04
N ALA A 55 -5.03 0.99 -1.40
CA ALA A 55 -4.37 0.48 -2.60
C ALA A 55 -5.41 0.33 -3.71
N LEU A 56 -5.13 0.93 -4.86
CA LEU A 56 -6.01 1.00 -6.01
C LEU A 56 -5.38 0.23 -7.17
N THR A 57 -6.13 -0.70 -7.77
CA THR A 57 -5.71 -1.28 -9.04
C THR A 57 -6.27 -0.46 -10.19
N LEU A 58 -5.45 -0.23 -11.18
CA LEU A 58 -5.74 0.59 -12.34
C LEU A 58 -5.53 -0.22 -13.61
N SER A 59 -6.47 -0.12 -14.53
CA SER A 59 -6.32 -0.52 -15.93
C SER A 59 -6.36 0.73 -16.83
N PRO A 60 -6.12 0.60 -18.14
CA PRO A 60 -6.29 1.71 -19.07
C PRO A 60 -7.67 2.37 -19.02
N ASP A 61 -8.69 1.63 -18.57
CA ASP A 61 -10.09 2.11 -18.49
C ASP A 61 -10.44 2.80 -17.15
N GLY A 62 -9.54 2.74 -16.16
CA GLY A 62 -9.72 3.38 -14.85
C GLY A 62 -9.47 2.48 -13.66
N ILE A 63 -10.05 2.81 -12.49
CA ILE A 63 -10.00 1.93 -11.30
C ILE A 63 -10.80 0.67 -11.58
N VAL A 64 -10.16 -0.46 -11.22
CA VAL A 64 -10.81 -1.77 -11.27
C VAL A 64 -11.24 -2.22 -9.88
N GLN A 65 -10.34 -2.13 -8.89
CA GLN A 65 -10.58 -2.61 -7.53
C GLN A 65 -9.84 -1.74 -6.49
N THR A 66 -10.32 -1.80 -5.25
CA THR A 66 -9.77 -1.03 -4.12
C THR A 66 -9.61 -1.92 -2.90
N TYR A 67 -8.50 -1.77 -2.19
CA TYR A 67 -8.27 -2.27 -0.84
C TYR A 67 -8.10 -1.06 0.08
N ALA A 68 -8.87 -0.97 1.16
CA ALA A 68 -8.75 0.06 2.17
C ALA A 68 -7.93 -0.44 3.36
N LYS A 69 -6.95 0.33 3.81
CA LYS A 69 -6.10 0.01 4.96
C LYS A 69 -6.92 -0.28 6.20
N VAL A 70 -6.67 -1.42 6.84
CA VAL A 70 -7.41 -1.90 8.01
C VAL A 70 -6.73 -1.44 9.30
N HIS A 71 -5.40 -1.64 9.39
CA HIS A 71 -4.61 -1.29 10.57
C HIS A 71 -4.00 0.09 10.41
N LEU A 72 -4.70 1.09 10.95
CA LEU A 72 -4.25 2.49 10.91
C LEU A 72 -3.17 2.74 11.97
N VAL A 73 -2.27 3.66 11.67
CA VAL A 73 -1.20 4.09 12.60
C VAL A 73 -1.80 4.98 13.68
N PRO A 74 -1.74 4.57 14.97
CA PRO A 74 -2.19 5.42 16.07
C PRO A 74 -1.43 6.75 16.09
N PHE A 75 -2.14 7.85 16.35
CA PHE A 75 -1.64 9.23 16.38
C PHE A 75 -1.05 9.75 15.05
N GLY A 76 -1.00 8.92 14.01
CA GLY A 76 -0.59 9.31 12.66
C GLY A 76 -1.76 9.38 11.70
N GLU A 77 -2.57 8.33 11.66
CA GLU A 77 -3.72 8.21 10.75
C GLU A 77 -5.07 8.31 11.48
N PHE A 78 -5.10 8.03 12.78
CA PHE A 78 -6.29 8.21 13.62
C PHE A 78 -5.90 8.53 15.06
N VAL A 79 -6.85 9.10 15.81
CA VAL A 79 -6.72 9.32 17.25
C VAL A 79 -7.41 8.24 18.02
N PRO A 80 -6.71 7.53 18.89
CA PRO A 80 -7.36 6.59 19.79
C PRO A 80 -8.43 7.27 20.67
N PRO A 81 -9.57 6.57 20.94
CA PRO A 81 -10.59 7.07 21.83
C PRO A 81 -10.01 7.50 23.19
N GLY A 82 -10.45 8.64 23.71
CA GLY A 82 -9.95 9.22 24.97
C GLY A 82 -8.77 10.19 24.83
N PHE A 83 -8.14 10.27 23.64
CA PHE A 83 -6.99 11.15 23.41
C PHE A 83 -7.31 12.39 22.54
N ALA A 84 -8.58 12.73 22.37
CA ALA A 84 -9.00 13.88 21.55
C ALA A 84 -8.33 15.22 21.98
N TRP A 85 -7.98 15.37 23.26
CA TRP A 85 -7.26 16.52 23.80
C TRP A 85 -5.84 16.68 23.20
N PHE A 86 -5.23 15.59 22.73
CA PHE A 86 -3.90 15.61 22.14
C PHE A 86 -3.87 16.44 20.84
N PHE A 87 -4.96 16.45 20.07
CA PHE A 87 -5.06 17.26 18.84
C PHE A 87 -5.11 18.76 19.10
N GLY A 88 -5.56 19.17 20.26
CA GLY A 88 -5.47 20.59 20.67
C GLY A 88 -4.01 21.06 20.81
N LEU A 89 -3.07 20.14 20.95
CA LEU A 89 -1.63 20.42 21.13
C LEU A 89 -0.81 20.17 19.85
N VAL A 90 -1.25 19.26 18.97
CA VAL A 90 -0.49 18.87 17.78
C VAL A 90 -1.42 18.84 16.58
N ASN A 91 -1.20 19.73 15.64
CA ASN A 91 -1.95 19.75 14.37
C ASN A 91 -1.29 18.72 13.41
N ILE A 92 -1.82 17.49 13.39
CA ILE A 92 -1.35 16.46 12.49
C ILE A 92 -2.27 16.43 11.25
N PRO A 93 -1.79 16.85 10.08
CA PRO A 93 -2.58 16.78 8.85
C PRO A 93 -2.97 15.33 8.54
N MET A 94 -4.20 15.10 8.05
CA MET A 94 -4.69 13.79 7.60
C MET A 94 -4.77 12.72 8.70
N SER A 95 -5.23 13.08 9.89
CA SER A 95 -5.38 12.17 11.04
C SER A 95 -6.80 11.61 11.22
N ASP A 96 -7.66 11.71 10.21
CA ASP A 96 -9.07 11.30 10.24
C ASP A 96 -9.36 10.17 9.25
N PHE A 97 -8.40 9.28 9.03
CA PHE A 97 -8.63 8.12 8.19
C PHE A 97 -9.64 7.16 8.83
N SER A 98 -10.50 6.61 8.00
CA SER A 98 -11.39 5.51 8.36
C SER A 98 -10.72 4.18 8.03
N ALA A 99 -10.79 3.22 8.95
CA ALA A 99 -10.29 1.88 8.70
C ALA A 99 -11.17 1.16 7.65
N GLY A 100 -10.53 0.35 6.82
CA GLY A 100 -11.21 -0.55 5.90
C GLY A 100 -11.88 -1.72 6.60
N ALA A 101 -12.75 -2.42 5.90
CA ALA A 101 -13.36 -3.65 6.39
C ALA A 101 -12.28 -4.75 6.58
N PRO A 102 -12.37 -5.58 7.62
CA PRO A 102 -11.46 -6.72 7.77
C PRO A 102 -11.72 -7.77 6.67
N ASN A 103 -10.72 -8.63 6.43
CA ASN A 103 -10.83 -9.77 5.52
C ASN A 103 -11.21 -9.41 4.07
N GLN A 104 -10.73 -8.29 3.56
CA GLN A 104 -10.92 -7.90 2.17
C GLN A 104 -10.29 -8.95 1.23
N PRO A 105 -10.92 -9.23 0.08
CA PRO A 105 -10.38 -10.19 -0.88
C PRO A 105 -9.11 -9.67 -1.55
N PRO A 106 -8.23 -10.57 -2.03
CA PRO A 106 -7.14 -10.17 -2.92
C PRO A 106 -7.66 -9.45 -4.17
N LEU A 107 -6.92 -8.44 -4.61
CA LEU A 107 -7.21 -7.68 -5.83
C LEU A 107 -6.70 -8.47 -7.05
N VAL A 108 -7.47 -8.46 -8.14
CA VAL A 108 -7.09 -9.09 -9.39
C VAL A 108 -6.52 -8.03 -10.33
N VAL A 109 -5.25 -8.16 -10.70
CA VAL A 109 -4.54 -7.22 -11.57
C VAL A 109 -3.40 -7.94 -12.28
N ALA A 110 -3.16 -7.63 -13.55
CA ALA A 110 -2.14 -8.26 -14.39
C ALA A 110 -2.16 -9.80 -14.33
N GLY A 111 -3.36 -10.40 -14.26
CA GLY A 111 -3.54 -11.86 -14.18
C GLY A 111 -3.15 -12.48 -12.83
N GLN A 112 -2.78 -11.69 -11.83
CA GLN A 112 -2.41 -12.13 -10.48
C GLN A 112 -3.48 -11.77 -9.45
N ARG A 113 -3.51 -12.48 -8.33
CA ARG A 113 -4.32 -12.14 -7.15
C ARG A 113 -3.40 -11.58 -6.08
N LEU A 114 -3.39 -10.25 -6.00
CA LEU A 114 -2.51 -9.50 -5.11
C LEU A 114 -3.21 -9.24 -3.78
N MET A 115 -2.57 -9.57 -2.67
CA MET A 115 -3.01 -9.13 -1.36
C MET A 115 -2.16 -7.93 -0.94
N PRO A 116 -2.75 -6.71 -0.94
CA PRO A 116 -2.05 -5.53 -0.45
C PRO A 116 -1.90 -5.58 1.07
N ASN A 117 -0.85 -4.96 1.55
CA ASN A 117 -0.72 -4.44 2.90
C ASN A 117 -0.07 -3.06 2.82
N ILE A 118 -0.57 -2.10 3.58
CA ILE A 118 -0.14 -0.72 3.46
C ILE A 118 0.69 -0.34 4.69
N CYS A 119 1.99 -0.08 4.47
CA CYS A 119 2.94 0.44 5.45
C CYS A 119 2.95 -0.38 6.74
N TYR A 120 2.41 0.17 7.82
CA TYR A 120 2.30 -0.41 9.17
C TYR A 120 1.61 -1.78 9.21
N GLU A 121 0.79 -2.12 8.20
CA GLU A 121 0.08 -3.40 8.14
C GLU A 121 1.01 -4.61 7.98
N ASP A 122 2.25 -4.43 7.53
CA ASP A 122 3.22 -5.52 7.45
C ASP A 122 3.62 -6.10 8.83
N LEU A 123 3.31 -5.40 9.92
CA LEU A 123 3.45 -5.91 11.28
C LEU A 123 2.42 -7.00 11.64
N PHE A 124 1.28 -7.03 10.96
CA PHE A 124 0.13 -7.87 11.29
C PHE A 124 0.03 -9.09 10.35
N GLY A 125 0.93 -10.06 10.53
CA GLY A 125 0.98 -11.26 9.67
C GLY A 125 -0.34 -12.03 9.65
N GLU A 126 -1.03 -12.12 10.77
CA GLU A 126 -2.32 -12.79 10.93
C GLU A 126 -3.42 -12.17 10.06
N ALA A 127 -3.35 -10.87 9.75
CA ALA A 127 -4.32 -10.21 8.90
C ALA A 127 -4.24 -10.66 7.43
N LEU A 128 -3.13 -11.26 7.02
CA LEU A 128 -2.95 -11.81 5.68
C LEU A 128 -3.54 -13.21 5.52
N LEU A 129 -3.66 -13.98 6.61
CA LEU A 129 -4.03 -15.40 6.57
C LEU A 129 -5.35 -15.69 5.83
N PRO A 130 -6.44 -14.91 6.01
CA PRO A 130 -7.69 -15.18 5.30
C PRO A 130 -7.60 -15.09 3.78
N ALA A 131 -6.64 -14.32 3.28
CA ALA A 131 -6.43 -14.11 1.84
C ALA A 131 -5.50 -15.18 1.22
N LEU A 132 -4.63 -15.84 2.01
CA LEU A 132 -3.56 -16.70 1.52
C LEU A 132 -4.01 -17.85 0.61
N PRO A 133 -5.13 -18.55 0.84
CA PRO A 133 -5.55 -19.61 -0.06
C PRO A 133 -5.75 -19.14 -1.51
N ARG A 134 -6.07 -17.85 -1.69
CA ARG A 134 -6.37 -17.24 -2.99
C ARG A 134 -5.26 -16.31 -3.48
N ALA A 135 -4.54 -15.66 -2.60
CA ALA A 135 -3.48 -14.71 -2.95
C ALA A 135 -2.29 -15.44 -3.60
N THR A 136 -1.86 -14.97 -4.75
CA THR A 136 -0.67 -15.49 -5.45
C THR A 136 0.58 -14.67 -5.12
N LEU A 137 0.39 -13.41 -4.73
CA LEU A 137 1.44 -12.43 -4.51
C LEU A 137 1.01 -11.47 -3.41
N LEU A 138 1.93 -11.02 -2.58
CA LEU A 138 1.72 -9.94 -1.62
C LEU A 138 2.35 -8.65 -2.15
N VAL A 139 1.74 -7.51 -1.83
CA VAL A 139 2.27 -6.19 -2.22
C VAL A 139 2.25 -5.27 -1.01
N ASN A 140 3.41 -4.80 -0.59
CA ASN A 140 3.54 -3.78 0.44
C ASN A 140 3.76 -2.41 -0.18
N LEU A 141 2.87 -1.47 0.09
CA LEU A 141 2.96 -0.08 -0.32
C LEU A 141 3.29 0.77 0.90
N SER A 142 4.46 1.39 0.97
CA SER A 142 4.88 2.12 2.17
C SER A 142 5.35 3.54 1.88
N ASN A 143 4.98 4.45 2.77
CA ASN A 143 5.57 5.77 2.88
C ASN A 143 6.45 5.81 4.14
N THR A 144 7.76 5.68 3.94
CA THR A 144 8.75 5.63 5.02
C THR A 144 9.48 6.95 5.22
N ALA A 145 9.02 8.04 4.59
CA ALA A 145 9.64 9.37 4.72
C ALA A 145 9.66 9.88 6.18
N TRP A 146 8.68 9.46 6.98
CA TRP A 146 8.58 9.82 8.40
C TRP A 146 9.79 9.41 9.24
N PHE A 147 10.48 8.35 8.84
CA PHE A 147 11.59 7.78 9.61
C PHE A 147 12.96 8.34 9.21
N GLY A 148 13.02 9.17 8.16
CA GLY A 148 14.28 9.72 7.67
C GLY A 148 15.32 8.64 7.37
N ASP A 149 16.59 9.00 7.55
CA ASP A 149 17.71 8.07 7.43
C ASP A 149 17.94 7.40 8.78
N SER A 150 17.23 6.31 9.04
CA SER A 150 17.23 5.58 10.30
C SER A 150 17.20 4.07 10.10
N LEU A 151 17.38 3.32 11.19
CA LEU A 151 17.28 1.85 11.20
C LEU A 151 15.86 1.34 10.87
N ALA A 152 14.85 2.20 10.84
CA ALA A 152 13.49 1.80 10.48
C ALA A 152 13.41 1.24 9.04
N GLN A 153 14.22 1.76 8.12
CA GLN A 153 14.23 1.29 6.73
C GLN A 153 14.62 -0.20 6.60
N PRO A 154 15.79 -0.64 7.11
CA PRO A 154 16.15 -2.05 7.07
C PRO A 154 15.27 -2.93 7.96
N GLN A 155 14.73 -2.40 9.08
CA GLN A 155 13.78 -3.15 9.93
C GLN A 155 12.47 -3.45 9.18
N HIS A 156 11.90 -2.48 8.46
CA HIS A 156 10.72 -2.71 7.63
C HIS A 156 10.99 -3.74 6.52
N LEU A 157 12.16 -3.69 5.88
CA LEU A 157 12.54 -4.73 4.92
C LEU A 157 12.62 -6.11 5.58
N GLN A 158 13.18 -6.20 6.77
CA GLN A 158 13.25 -7.45 7.53
C GLN A 158 11.87 -8.01 7.86
N ILE A 159 10.92 -7.16 8.27
CA ILE A 159 9.52 -7.54 8.50
C ILE A 159 8.91 -8.10 7.22
N ALA A 160 9.05 -7.42 6.08
CA ALA A 160 8.55 -7.92 4.80
C ALA A 160 9.15 -9.27 4.42
N ARG A 161 10.45 -9.50 4.70
CA ARG A 161 11.10 -10.80 4.51
C ARG A 161 10.48 -11.91 5.37
N LEU A 162 10.14 -11.60 6.63
CA LEU A 162 9.43 -12.53 7.51
C LEU A 162 8.03 -12.84 6.98
N ARG A 163 7.29 -11.84 6.48
CA ARG A 163 5.98 -12.07 5.84
C ARG A 163 6.10 -13.01 4.64
N ALA A 164 7.14 -12.87 3.81
CA ALA A 164 7.37 -13.77 2.68
C ALA A 164 7.58 -15.22 3.17
N LEU A 165 8.41 -15.42 4.20
CA LEU A 165 8.68 -16.73 4.80
C LEU A 165 7.42 -17.37 5.40
N GLU A 166 6.67 -16.63 6.21
CA GLU A 166 5.46 -17.11 6.89
C GLU A 166 4.34 -17.49 5.92
N THR A 167 4.22 -16.74 4.85
CA THR A 167 3.12 -16.92 3.89
C THR A 167 3.47 -17.83 2.72
N GLY A 168 4.76 -18.09 2.49
CA GLY A 168 5.25 -18.80 1.31
C GLY A 168 4.91 -18.09 0.00
N ARG A 169 4.83 -16.73 0.03
CA ARG A 169 4.47 -15.90 -1.13
C ARG A 169 5.57 -14.88 -1.43
N THR A 170 5.77 -14.62 -2.71
CA THR A 170 6.59 -13.47 -3.14
C THR A 170 5.95 -12.17 -2.66
N ILE A 171 6.78 -11.22 -2.19
CA ILE A 171 6.36 -9.87 -1.83
C ILE A 171 7.01 -8.86 -2.77
N LEU A 172 6.21 -7.99 -3.36
CA LEU A 172 6.67 -6.76 -3.98
C LEU A 172 6.52 -5.62 -2.97
N ARG A 173 7.62 -4.97 -2.64
CA ARG A 173 7.65 -3.83 -1.74
C ARG A 173 7.97 -2.57 -2.52
N ALA A 174 7.04 -1.61 -2.52
CA ALA A 174 7.22 -0.30 -3.13
C ALA A 174 7.25 0.77 -2.03
N THR A 175 8.34 1.56 -2.01
CA THR A 175 8.54 2.63 -1.02
C THR A 175 8.91 3.94 -1.72
N ASN A 176 8.58 5.07 -1.11
CA ASN A 176 8.96 6.39 -1.63
C ASN A 176 10.43 6.74 -1.32
N THR A 177 10.88 6.54 -0.08
CA THR A 177 12.24 6.88 0.39
C THR A 177 12.96 5.70 1.05
N GLY A 178 12.29 4.55 1.17
CA GLY A 178 12.82 3.36 1.82
C GLY A 178 13.43 2.35 0.86
N MET A 179 13.49 1.11 1.32
CA MET A 179 14.04 0.00 0.57
C MET A 179 12.95 -0.66 -0.28
N THR A 180 12.87 -0.31 -1.56
CA THR A 180 12.04 -1.01 -2.56
C THR A 180 12.69 -2.34 -2.88
N ALA A 181 11.92 -3.42 -2.94
CA ALA A 181 12.47 -4.76 -3.13
C ALA A 181 11.44 -5.75 -3.71
N ALA A 182 11.93 -6.77 -4.40
CA ALA A 182 11.24 -8.01 -4.64
C ALA A 182 11.80 -9.09 -3.71
N ILE A 183 10.94 -9.80 -2.99
CA ILE A 183 11.32 -10.77 -1.96
C ILE A 183 10.70 -12.12 -2.30
N ALA A 184 11.54 -13.12 -2.47
CA ALA A 184 11.12 -14.49 -2.75
C ALA A 184 10.43 -15.14 -1.54
N PRO A 185 9.67 -16.25 -1.72
CA PRO A 185 9.00 -16.96 -0.64
C PRO A 185 9.91 -17.46 0.47
N ASP A 186 11.20 -17.63 0.18
CA ASP A 186 12.25 -18.00 1.15
C ASP A 186 12.83 -16.80 1.92
N GLY A 187 12.23 -15.61 1.79
CA GLY A 187 12.68 -14.38 2.44
C GLY A 187 13.91 -13.74 1.82
N ARG A 188 14.43 -14.26 0.71
CA ARG A 188 15.59 -13.71 0.02
C ARG A 188 15.17 -12.52 -0.85
N VAL A 189 15.90 -11.40 -0.73
CA VAL A 189 15.73 -10.24 -1.62
C VAL A 189 16.32 -10.61 -2.98
N THR A 190 15.51 -10.47 -4.04
CA THR A 190 15.88 -10.84 -5.42
C THR A 190 16.09 -9.63 -6.32
N ALA A 191 15.53 -8.47 -5.95
CA ALA A 191 15.73 -7.19 -6.62
C ALA A 191 15.46 -6.04 -5.64
#